data_0f40f6a2ee746c99b74358e0791c129f
#
_entry.id   0f40f6a2ee746c99b74358e0791c129f
#
_cell.length_a   1.000
_cell.length_b   1.000
_cell.length_c   1.000
_cell.angle_alpha   90.00
_cell.angle_beta   90.00
_cell.angle_gamma   90.00
#
_symmetry.space_group_name_H-M   'P 1'
#
loop_
_entity.id
_entity.type
_entity.pdbx_description
1 polymer ?
#
loop_
_entity_poly.entity_id
_entity_poly.type
_entity_poly.pdbx_seq_one_letter_code
_entity_poly.pdbx_strand_id
1 'polypeptide(L)'
;MITKLGRRAVRLLAAGLLALSIQAAAAKPNVLFIAVDDMNNDLGCYGTPLVKSPNIDKLAARGVRFERAYCQFPLCSPSRSSIMTGLRPDTTKVFNLQYHFRQGLPDVVTIPQLFRQNGYYAARVGKIYHYGNPGDIGTSGLDDPASWQEVVNPAGVDKTALEPDITNFTPQRGLGSAMSFLSDAKGRDEDHTDGKVATEAIRLLEKHQGEPFFLAVGFYRPHTPYVAPKKYFDLYPLEKIDIPSIPAGYEKTVPAGALSATKP
;
A
#
# COMPACT_ATOMS: atom_id res chain seq x y z
N MET A 1 -65.20 27.30 -4.47
CA MET A 1 -65.13 27.33 -2.99
C MET A 1 -64.53 26.01 -2.49
N ILE A 2 -63.23 25.95 -2.23
CA ILE A 2 -62.58 24.73 -1.74
C ILE A 2 -62.86 24.66 -0.24
N THR A 3 -63.50 23.59 0.19
CA THR A 3 -63.93 23.42 1.57
C THR A 3 -62.70 23.29 2.51
N LYS A 4 -62.88 23.75 3.78
CA LYS A 4 -61.79 23.66 4.81
C LYS A 4 -61.20 22.25 4.96
N LEU A 5 -61.94 21.21 4.61
CA LEU A 5 -61.49 19.80 4.60
C LEU A 5 -60.47 19.55 3.47
N GLY A 6 -60.66 20.07 2.28
CA GLY A 6 -59.73 19.90 1.15
C GLY A 6 -58.38 20.56 1.38
N ARG A 7 -58.34 21.70 2.09
CA ARG A 7 -57.07 22.37 2.46
C ARG A 7 -56.25 21.62 3.53
N ARG A 8 -56.91 20.88 4.42
CA ARG A 8 -56.23 20.01 5.39
C ARG A 8 -55.65 18.76 4.75
N ALA A 9 -56.40 18.14 3.82
CA ALA A 9 -55.94 16.97 3.08
C ALA A 9 -54.73 17.30 2.19
N VAL A 10 -54.73 18.44 1.49
CA VAL A 10 -53.58 18.88 0.66
C VAL A 10 -52.36 19.22 1.50
N ARG A 11 -52.52 19.80 2.70
CA ARG A 11 -51.38 20.08 3.62
C ARG A 11 -50.81 18.81 4.22
N LEU A 12 -51.60 17.82 4.53
CA LEU A 12 -51.13 16.49 5.03
C LEU A 12 -50.41 15.68 3.92
N LEU A 13 -50.92 15.77 2.68
CA LEU A 13 -50.22 15.15 1.52
C LEU A 13 -48.89 15.84 1.22
N ALA A 14 -48.82 17.15 1.29
CA ALA A 14 -47.59 17.91 1.07
C ALA A 14 -46.55 17.65 2.19
N ALA A 15 -46.99 17.54 3.44
CA ALA A 15 -46.12 17.18 4.58
C ALA A 15 -45.64 15.73 4.49
N GLY A 16 -46.48 14.82 4.01
CA GLY A 16 -46.10 13.40 3.75
C GLY A 16 -45.08 13.24 2.62
N LEU A 17 -45.23 14.02 1.55
CA LEU A 17 -44.28 14.05 0.41
C LEU A 17 -42.92 14.68 0.79
N LEU A 18 -42.90 15.68 1.68
CA LEU A 18 -41.66 16.25 2.22
C LEU A 18 -40.94 15.28 3.15
N ALA A 19 -41.66 14.43 3.91
CA ALA A 19 -41.09 13.45 4.80
C ALA A 19 -40.49 12.23 4.06
N LEU A 20 -40.98 11.92 2.84
CA LEU A 20 -40.45 10.83 2.02
C LEU A 20 -39.17 11.20 1.24
N SER A 21 -38.80 12.48 1.18
CA SER A 21 -37.60 12.93 0.44
C SER A 21 -36.33 13.03 1.32
N ILE A 22 -36.38 12.68 2.58
CA ILE A 22 -35.18 12.42 3.37
C ILE A 22 -34.78 10.96 3.09
N GLN A 23 -34.40 10.68 1.86
CA GLN A 23 -33.49 9.56 1.61
C GLN A 23 -32.23 9.89 2.40
N ALA A 24 -32.02 9.18 3.52
CA ALA A 24 -30.75 9.24 4.22
C ALA A 24 -29.68 8.95 3.17
N ALA A 25 -28.92 9.96 2.78
CA ALA A 25 -27.77 9.75 1.90
C ALA A 25 -26.95 8.66 2.56
N ALA A 26 -26.80 7.51 1.88
CA ALA A 26 -26.04 6.41 2.42
C ALA A 26 -24.70 6.95 2.89
N ALA A 27 -24.35 6.69 4.15
CA ALA A 27 -23.11 7.20 4.72
C ALA A 27 -21.96 6.76 3.82
N LYS A 28 -21.14 7.70 3.38
CA LYS A 28 -19.96 7.42 2.56
C LYS A 28 -19.03 6.49 3.34
N PRO A 29 -18.68 5.29 2.82
CA PRO A 29 -17.79 4.38 3.53
C PRO A 29 -16.39 4.96 3.62
N ASN A 30 -15.73 4.78 4.75
CA ASN A 30 -14.31 5.06 4.87
C ASN A 30 -13.48 4.05 4.08
N VAL A 31 -12.37 4.50 3.50
CA VAL A 31 -11.46 3.66 2.74
C VAL A 31 -10.09 3.68 3.38
N LEU A 32 -9.62 2.51 3.82
CA LEU A 32 -8.25 2.28 4.24
C LEU A 32 -7.57 1.41 3.18
N PHE A 33 -6.63 2.00 2.45
CA PHE A 33 -5.84 1.32 1.42
C PHE A 33 -4.44 1.02 1.98
N ILE A 34 -4.12 -0.25 2.19
CA ILE A 34 -2.81 -0.68 2.70
C ILE A 34 -2.02 -1.31 1.57
N ALA A 35 -0.85 -0.74 1.26
CA ALA A 35 0.11 -1.27 0.31
C ALA A 35 1.37 -1.74 1.05
N VAL A 36 1.85 -2.93 0.70
CA VAL A 36 3.09 -3.51 1.28
C VAL A 36 4.06 -3.78 0.13
N ASP A 37 5.24 -3.15 0.19
CA ASP A 37 6.21 -3.18 -0.91
C ASP A 37 6.88 -4.56 -1.01
N ASP A 38 6.87 -5.15 -2.20
CA ASP A 38 7.44 -6.46 -2.53
C ASP A 38 6.84 -7.67 -1.75
N MET A 39 5.69 -7.50 -1.09
CA MET A 39 5.02 -8.61 -0.45
C MET A 39 4.35 -9.51 -1.49
N ASN A 40 4.64 -10.80 -1.42
CA ASN A 40 3.99 -11.82 -2.23
C ASN A 40 2.87 -12.55 -1.45
N ASN A 41 2.39 -13.66 -1.98
CA ASN A 41 1.33 -14.47 -1.36
C ASN A 41 1.85 -15.56 -0.39
N ASP A 42 3.10 -15.51 0.03
CA ASP A 42 3.62 -16.42 1.07
C ASP A 42 3.14 -15.99 2.46
N LEU A 43 1.84 -16.14 2.69
CA LEU A 43 1.14 -15.76 3.93
C LEU A 43 0.30 -16.93 4.44
N GLY A 44 -0.02 -16.92 5.74
CA GLY A 44 -0.86 -17.95 6.36
C GLY A 44 -2.21 -18.13 5.67
N CYS A 45 -2.88 -17.03 5.32
CA CYS A 45 -4.17 -17.06 4.63
C CYS A 45 -4.11 -17.66 3.21
N TYR A 46 -2.94 -17.76 2.60
CA TYR A 46 -2.72 -18.47 1.33
C TYR A 46 -2.18 -19.90 1.50
N GLY A 47 -2.08 -20.36 2.75
CA GLY A 47 -1.68 -21.75 3.05
C GLY A 47 -0.17 -21.97 3.23
N THR A 48 0.62 -20.91 3.40
CA THR A 48 2.05 -21.02 3.71
C THR A 48 2.23 -21.28 5.20
N PRO A 49 2.59 -22.49 5.65
CA PRO A 49 2.51 -22.85 7.07
C PRO A 49 3.67 -22.24 7.89
N LEU A 50 4.77 -21.92 7.26
CA LEU A 50 5.93 -21.33 7.93
C LEU A 50 5.68 -19.88 8.33
N VAL A 51 5.05 -19.09 7.43
CA VAL A 51 4.89 -17.64 7.61
C VAL A 51 3.77 -17.33 8.59
N LYS A 52 4.08 -16.51 9.59
CA LYS A 52 3.15 -16.09 10.63
C LYS A 52 2.58 -14.70 10.31
N SER A 53 1.35 -14.66 9.79
CA SER A 53 0.65 -13.43 9.41
C SER A 53 -0.72 -13.28 10.09
N PRO A 54 -0.81 -13.39 11.44
CA PRO A 54 -2.09 -13.56 12.15
C PRO A 54 -3.08 -12.41 11.95
N ASN A 55 -2.61 -11.18 11.76
CA ASN A 55 -3.49 -10.01 11.56
C ASN A 55 -4.00 -9.93 10.13
N ILE A 56 -3.16 -10.26 9.14
CA ILE A 56 -3.58 -10.37 7.73
C ILE A 56 -4.55 -11.53 7.58
N ASP A 57 -4.29 -12.66 8.22
CA ASP A 57 -5.16 -13.85 8.20
C ASP A 57 -6.55 -13.54 8.78
N LYS A 58 -6.62 -12.79 9.90
CA LYS A 58 -7.89 -12.32 10.48
C LYS A 58 -8.65 -11.38 9.54
N LEU A 59 -7.94 -10.51 8.82
CA LEU A 59 -8.56 -9.63 7.83
C LEU A 59 -9.12 -10.45 6.66
N ALA A 60 -8.33 -11.38 6.12
CA ALA A 60 -8.74 -12.28 5.05
C ALA A 60 -9.98 -13.11 5.41
N ALA A 61 -10.07 -13.59 6.67
CA ALA A 61 -11.20 -14.35 7.15
C ALA A 61 -12.52 -13.56 7.22
N ARG A 62 -12.47 -12.22 7.22
CA ARG A 62 -13.65 -11.33 7.28
C ARG A 62 -13.97 -10.64 5.96
N GLY A 63 -13.11 -10.82 4.97
CA GLY A 63 -13.21 -10.14 3.69
C GLY A 63 -13.19 -11.10 2.49
N VAL A 64 -12.84 -10.55 1.35
CA VAL A 64 -12.63 -11.31 0.12
C VAL A 64 -11.13 -11.45 -0.13
N ARG A 65 -10.65 -12.68 -0.23
CA ARG A 65 -9.29 -13.01 -0.61
C ARG A 65 -9.22 -13.29 -2.11
N PHE A 66 -8.36 -12.61 -2.83
CA PHE A 66 -8.12 -12.83 -4.24
C PHE A 66 -6.98 -13.85 -4.43
N GLU A 67 -7.30 -15.00 -5.03
CA GLU A 67 -6.31 -16.07 -5.28
C GLU A 67 -5.35 -15.73 -6.43
N ARG A 68 -5.76 -14.85 -7.33
CA ARG A 68 -5.02 -14.50 -8.54
C ARG A 68 -5.09 -12.99 -8.79
N ALA A 69 -4.36 -12.23 -7.99
CA ALA A 69 -4.17 -10.80 -8.20
C ALA A 69 -2.76 -10.55 -8.78
N TYR A 70 -2.69 -9.93 -9.95
CA TYR A 70 -1.44 -9.73 -10.66
C TYR A 70 -1.16 -8.24 -10.81
N CYS A 71 0.11 -7.84 -10.61
CA CYS A 71 0.54 -6.48 -10.92
C CYS A 71 0.61 -6.29 -12.45
N GLN A 72 0.42 -5.04 -12.90
CA GLN A 72 0.47 -4.72 -14.33
C GLN A 72 1.89 -4.69 -14.88
N PHE A 73 2.89 -4.54 -14.01
CA PHE A 73 4.30 -4.54 -14.36
C PHE A 73 5.13 -4.92 -13.12
N PRO A 74 6.10 -5.84 -13.21
CA PRO A 74 6.85 -6.32 -12.04
C PRO A 74 7.96 -5.35 -11.61
N LEU A 75 7.62 -4.09 -11.41
CA LEU A 75 8.51 -3.02 -10.96
C LEU A 75 7.69 -1.94 -10.23
N CYS A 76 8.24 -1.38 -9.16
CA CYS A 76 7.52 -0.51 -8.22
C CYS A 76 6.80 0.68 -8.89
N SER A 77 7.50 1.55 -9.63
CA SER A 77 6.89 2.76 -10.19
C SER A 77 5.80 2.47 -11.22
N PRO A 78 6.02 1.60 -12.23
CA PRO A 78 4.97 1.23 -13.18
C PRO A 78 3.75 0.59 -12.51
N SER A 79 3.96 -0.34 -11.58
CA SER A 79 2.88 -1.01 -10.83
C SER A 79 2.06 0.00 -10.02
N ARG A 80 2.72 0.87 -9.26
CA ARG A 80 2.06 1.87 -8.41
C ARG A 80 1.33 2.92 -9.24
N SER A 81 1.92 3.38 -10.34
CA SER A 81 1.26 4.28 -11.29
C SER A 81 0.00 3.64 -11.86
N SER A 82 0.05 2.36 -12.22
CA SER A 82 -1.11 1.62 -12.73
C SER A 82 -2.22 1.47 -11.67
N ILE A 83 -1.87 1.15 -10.43
CA ILE A 83 -2.84 1.05 -9.33
C ILE A 83 -3.53 2.41 -9.11
N MET A 84 -2.76 3.49 -9.01
CA MET A 84 -3.30 4.81 -8.66
C MET A 84 -4.09 5.47 -9.79
N THR A 85 -3.77 5.18 -11.06
CA THR A 85 -4.45 5.77 -12.23
C THR A 85 -5.53 4.86 -12.82
N GLY A 86 -5.51 3.55 -12.53
CA GLY A 86 -6.36 2.55 -13.20
C GLY A 86 -5.92 2.26 -14.64
N LEU A 87 -4.76 2.74 -15.07
CA LEU A 87 -4.28 2.64 -16.45
C LEU A 87 -3.09 1.68 -16.55
N ARG A 88 -2.97 1.00 -17.68
CA ARG A 88 -1.83 0.11 -17.97
C ARG A 88 -0.55 0.90 -18.25
N PRO A 89 0.64 0.31 -18.04
CA PRO A 89 1.92 0.95 -18.36
C PRO A 89 2.03 1.45 -19.81
N ASP A 90 1.43 0.74 -20.77
CA ASP A 90 1.36 1.17 -22.17
C ASP A 90 0.68 2.54 -22.34
N THR A 91 -0.26 2.87 -21.46
CA THR A 91 -0.96 4.16 -21.46
C THR A 91 -0.21 5.19 -20.62
N THR A 92 0.21 4.82 -19.40
CA THR A 92 0.93 5.75 -18.51
C THR A 92 2.33 6.09 -18.99
N LYS A 93 2.91 5.27 -19.89
CA LYS A 93 4.30 5.31 -20.38
C LYS A 93 5.35 5.16 -19.26
N VAL A 94 4.94 4.71 -18.07
CA VAL A 94 5.86 4.44 -16.97
C VAL A 94 6.37 3.01 -17.07
N PHE A 95 7.64 2.85 -17.42
CA PHE A 95 8.32 1.56 -17.57
C PHE A 95 9.60 1.46 -16.72
N ASN A 96 9.94 2.53 -15.98
CA ASN A 96 11.14 2.61 -15.15
C ASN A 96 10.83 3.29 -13.81
N LEU A 97 11.85 3.47 -12.97
CA LEU A 97 11.72 4.03 -11.63
C LEU A 97 11.81 5.56 -11.58
N GLN A 98 12.18 6.22 -12.67
CA GLN A 98 12.49 7.66 -12.71
C GLN A 98 11.36 8.48 -13.34
N TYR A 99 10.55 7.87 -14.18
CA TYR A 99 9.50 8.57 -14.92
C TYR A 99 8.24 8.73 -14.07
N HIS A 100 7.74 9.98 -13.97
CA HIS A 100 6.48 10.26 -13.30
C HIS A 100 5.33 10.28 -14.30
N PHE A 101 4.23 9.60 -14.00
CA PHE A 101 3.08 9.46 -14.93
C PHE A 101 2.47 10.80 -15.37
N ARG A 102 2.58 11.87 -14.54
CA ARG A 102 2.11 13.22 -14.89
C ARG A 102 2.86 13.84 -16.07
N GLN A 103 4.05 13.35 -16.41
CA GLN A 103 4.78 13.84 -17.59
C GLN A 103 4.08 13.44 -18.89
N GLY A 104 3.44 12.28 -18.91
CA GLY A 104 2.67 11.81 -20.07
C GLY A 104 1.17 12.05 -19.97
N LEU A 105 0.65 12.15 -18.75
CA LEU A 105 -0.77 12.24 -18.45
C LEU A 105 -1.02 13.33 -17.39
N PRO A 106 -0.83 14.62 -17.71
CA PRO A 106 -0.90 15.72 -16.73
C PRO A 106 -2.28 15.81 -16.05
N ASP A 107 -3.35 15.51 -16.76
CA ASP A 107 -4.73 15.71 -16.31
C ASP A 107 -5.40 14.43 -15.78
N VAL A 108 -4.67 13.30 -15.72
CA VAL A 108 -5.26 12.05 -15.24
C VAL A 108 -5.71 12.18 -13.77
N VAL A 109 -6.94 11.75 -13.50
CA VAL A 109 -7.47 11.71 -12.14
C VAL A 109 -7.07 10.39 -11.50
N THR A 110 -6.32 10.46 -10.39
CA THR A 110 -5.94 9.29 -9.61
C THR A 110 -7.06 8.84 -8.67
N ILE A 111 -7.02 7.60 -8.18
CA ILE A 111 -8.00 7.09 -7.22
C ILE A 111 -8.13 8.04 -6.01
N PRO A 112 -7.06 8.40 -5.28
CA PRO A 112 -7.21 9.30 -4.14
C PRO A 112 -7.68 10.71 -4.54
N GLN A 113 -7.26 11.21 -5.70
CA GLN A 113 -7.75 12.49 -6.23
C GLN A 113 -9.26 12.44 -6.50
N LEU A 114 -9.78 11.33 -7.03
CA LEU A 114 -11.22 11.13 -7.24
C LEU A 114 -11.98 11.18 -5.90
N PHE A 115 -11.46 10.50 -4.87
CA PHE A 115 -12.05 10.58 -3.54
C PHE A 115 -12.07 12.01 -2.99
N ARG A 116 -10.95 12.76 -3.13
CA ARG A 116 -10.90 14.19 -2.77
C ARG A 116 -11.98 15.01 -3.47
N GLN A 117 -12.12 14.87 -4.79
CA GLN A 117 -13.11 15.57 -5.60
C GLN A 117 -14.55 15.26 -5.17
N ASN A 118 -14.76 14.13 -4.52
CA ASN A 118 -16.05 13.69 -4.00
C ASN A 118 -16.23 13.93 -2.49
N GLY A 119 -15.42 14.83 -1.89
CA GLY A 119 -15.58 15.28 -0.51
C GLY A 119 -15.10 14.27 0.53
N TYR A 120 -14.10 13.45 0.20
CA TYR A 120 -13.33 12.67 1.15
C TYR A 120 -12.08 13.42 1.58
N TYR A 121 -11.70 13.24 2.84
CA TYR A 121 -10.35 13.56 3.27
C TYR A 121 -9.39 12.50 2.75
N ALA A 122 -8.44 12.87 1.87
CA ALA A 122 -7.49 11.93 1.30
C ALA A 122 -6.08 12.20 1.83
N ALA A 123 -5.48 11.20 2.48
CA ALA A 123 -4.14 11.29 3.04
C ALA A 123 -3.34 10.02 2.76
N ARG A 124 -2.00 10.15 2.82
CA ARG A 124 -1.11 8.99 2.82
C ARG A 124 -0.04 9.05 3.89
N VAL A 125 0.38 7.87 4.32
CA VAL A 125 1.54 7.66 5.18
C VAL A 125 2.46 6.64 4.52
N GLY A 126 3.75 6.92 4.41
CA GLY A 126 4.75 6.00 3.85
C GLY A 126 4.67 5.84 2.33
N LYS A 127 5.11 4.69 1.81
CA LYS A 127 5.35 4.47 0.38
C LYS A 127 4.08 4.09 -0.38
N ILE A 128 3.44 5.05 -1.05
CA ILE A 128 2.30 4.81 -1.96
C ILE A 128 2.74 4.96 -3.42
N TYR A 129 3.24 6.12 -3.82
CA TYR A 129 3.97 6.27 -5.08
C TYR A 129 5.42 5.80 -4.92
N HIS A 130 6.18 5.77 -6.01
CA HIS A 130 7.54 5.26 -5.96
C HIS A 130 8.53 6.29 -5.44
N TYR A 131 9.41 5.84 -4.57
CA TYR A 131 10.70 6.46 -4.26
C TYR A 131 11.70 5.39 -3.79
N GLY A 132 13.00 5.72 -3.87
CA GLY A 132 14.08 4.77 -3.60
C GLY A 132 14.06 4.25 -2.15
N ASN A 133 14.27 2.97 -2.00
CA ASN A 133 14.36 2.30 -0.70
C ASN A 133 15.76 1.68 -0.55
N PRO A 134 16.54 2.02 0.49
CA PRO A 134 16.22 2.94 1.58
C PRO A 134 16.53 4.43 1.27
N GLY A 135 17.11 4.75 0.11
CA GLY A 135 17.69 6.06 -0.20
C GLY A 135 16.77 7.24 0.08
N ASP A 136 15.52 7.17 -0.36
CA ASP A 136 14.55 8.27 -0.29
C ASP A 136 13.53 8.13 0.84
N ILE A 137 13.71 7.16 1.77
CA ILE A 137 12.84 7.08 2.97
C ILE A 137 12.87 8.41 3.71
N GLY A 138 11.70 8.90 4.10
CA GLY A 138 11.53 10.21 4.74
C GLY A 138 11.27 11.36 3.75
N THR A 139 11.26 11.09 2.45
CA THR A 139 10.94 12.07 1.39
C THR A 139 9.63 11.75 0.69
N SER A 140 9.20 12.60 -0.23
CA SER A 140 8.01 12.36 -1.04
C SER A 140 8.29 11.57 -2.33
N GLY A 141 9.55 11.51 -2.80
CA GLY A 141 9.92 10.83 -4.03
C GLY A 141 9.10 11.28 -5.25
N LEU A 142 8.62 10.31 -6.05
CA LEU A 142 7.74 10.56 -7.20
C LEU A 142 6.25 10.62 -6.78
N ASP A 143 5.95 11.40 -5.74
CA ASP A 143 4.57 11.55 -5.24
C ASP A 143 3.70 12.41 -6.17
N ASP A 144 2.39 12.31 -5.98
CA ASP A 144 1.40 13.12 -6.70
C ASP A 144 0.67 14.07 -5.73
N PRO A 145 1.08 15.35 -5.64
CA PRO A 145 0.44 16.31 -4.74
C PRO A 145 -1.05 16.52 -4.97
N ALA A 146 -1.53 16.28 -6.21
CA ALA A 146 -2.96 16.39 -6.52
C ALA A 146 -3.80 15.31 -5.84
N SER A 147 -3.18 14.20 -5.45
CA SER A 147 -3.83 13.06 -4.80
C SER A 147 -4.20 13.32 -3.33
N TRP A 148 -3.49 14.20 -2.61
CA TRP A 148 -3.52 14.24 -1.15
C TRP A 148 -3.82 15.62 -0.56
N GLN A 149 -4.46 15.65 0.61
CA GLN A 149 -4.51 16.81 1.51
C GLN A 149 -3.41 16.74 2.57
N GLU A 150 -3.07 15.55 3.04
CA GLU A 150 -1.98 15.36 4.02
C GLU A 150 -1.06 14.23 3.58
N VAL A 151 0.25 14.46 3.73
CA VAL A 151 1.30 13.50 3.38
C VAL A 151 2.25 13.38 4.56
N VAL A 152 2.48 12.15 5.02
CA VAL A 152 3.42 11.86 6.10
C VAL A 152 4.48 10.89 5.60
N ASN A 153 5.76 11.30 5.74
CA ASN A 153 6.92 10.53 5.30
C ASN A 153 7.79 10.13 6.50
N PRO A 154 7.42 9.09 7.27
CA PRO A 154 8.22 8.67 8.41
C PRO A 154 9.57 8.13 7.99
N ALA A 155 10.58 8.34 8.87
CA ALA A 155 11.89 7.71 8.77
C ALA A 155 12.30 7.22 10.16
N GLY A 156 12.63 5.95 10.26
CA GLY A 156 13.07 5.30 11.49
C GLY A 156 14.58 5.08 11.56
N VAL A 157 15.01 4.39 12.60
CA VAL A 157 16.42 4.05 12.84
C VAL A 157 17.01 3.20 11.72
N ASP A 158 16.22 2.37 11.08
CA ASP A 158 16.57 1.55 9.92
C ASP A 158 17.00 2.36 8.69
N LYS A 159 16.64 3.64 8.64
CA LYS A 159 17.13 4.59 7.62
C LYS A 159 18.29 5.45 8.11
N THR A 160 18.31 5.81 9.38
CA THR A 160 19.24 6.84 9.89
C THR A 160 20.46 6.26 10.61
N ALA A 161 20.24 5.44 11.66
CA ALA A 161 21.31 4.97 12.54
C ALA A 161 21.84 3.57 12.18
N LEU A 162 20.98 2.70 11.65
CA LEU A 162 21.31 1.29 11.42
C LEU A 162 21.79 1.00 9.99
N GLU A 163 21.67 1.92 9.05
CA GLU A 163 22.05 1.70 7.66
C GLU A 163 23.53 1.23 7.51
N PRO A 164 24.51 1.77 8.28
CA PRO A 164 25.89 1.30 8.23
C PRO A 164 26.11 -0.14 8.72
N ASP A 165 25.21 -0.66 9.56
CA ASP A 165 25.33 -2.00 10.16
C ASP A 165 24.69 -3.10 9.29
N ILE A 166 24.08 -2.72 8.18
CA ILE A 166 23.41 -3.67 7.27
C ILE A 166 24.43 -4.56 6.60
N THR A 167 24.30 -5.88 6.78
CA THR A 167 25.08 -6.86 6.06
C THR A 167 24.63 -6.94 4.60
N ASN A 168 25.54 -6.65 3.67
CA ASN A 168 25.27 -6.71 2.24
C ASN A 168 26.03 -7.86 1.58
N PHE A 169 25.31 -8.88 1.11
CA PHE A 169 25.88 -10.04 0.42
C PHE A 169 26.18 -9.78 -1.07
N THR A 170 25.69 -8.71 -1.61
CA THR A 170 25.91 -8.28 -3.01
C THR A 170 26.40 -6.83 -3.05
N PRO A 171 27.63 -6.56 -2.56
CA PRO A 171 28.14 -5.21 -2.33
C PRO A 171 28.28 -4.37 -3.62
N GLN A 172 28.30 -5.01 -4.79
CA GLN A 172 28.28 -4.33 -6.10
C GLN A 172 26.92 -3.67 -6.41
N ARG A 173 25.89 -3.96 -5.62
CA ARG A 173 24.55 -3.37 -5.74
C ARG A 173 24.28 -2.42 -4.59
N GLY A 174 23.56 -1.34 -4.84
CA GLY A 174 23.03 -0.47 -3.78
C GLY A 174 21.99 -1.21 -2.93
N LEU A 175 21.84 -0.82 -1.67
CA LEU A 175 21.00 -1.51 -0.67
C LEU A 175 19.56 -1.78 -1.16
N GLY A 176 19.00 -0.89 -1.98
CA GLY A 176 17.64 -1.06 -2.53
C GLY A 176 17.49 -2.18 -3.57
N SER A 177 18.58 -2.80 -4.00
CA SER A 177 18.58 -3.94 -4.94
C SER A 177 19.54 -5.05 -4.49
N ALA A 178 20.19 -4.89 -3.35
CA ALA A 178 21.13 -5.84 -2.79
C ALA A 178 20.42 -6.93 -1.98
N MET A 179 20.96 -8.15 -1.99
CA MET A 179 20.65 -9.13 -0.96
C MET A 179 21.30 -8.68 0.34
N SER A 180 20.54 -8.05 1.21
CA SER A 180 21.04 -7.41 2.42
C SER A 180 20.05 -7.47 3.56
N PHE A 181 20.55 -7.60 4.79
CA PHE A 181 19.70 -7.72 5.96
C PHE A 181 20.35 -7.14 7.22
N LEU A 182 19.50 -6.85 8.21
CA LEU A 182 19.90 -6.57 9.58
C LEU A 182 18.82 -7.06 10.55
N SER A 183 19.21 -7.92 11.48
CA SER A 183 18.40 -8.28 12.65
C SER A 183 18.75 -7.34 13.80
N ASP A 184 17.93 -6.31 14.03
CA ASP A 184 18.19 -5.32 15.06
C ASP A 184 17.91 -5.88 16.46
N ALA A 185 18.99 -6.21 17.17
CA ALA A 185 18.93 -6.86 18.48
C ALA A 185 18.25 -6.00 19.57
N LYS A 186 18.26 -4.69 19.43
CA LYS A 186 17.68 -3.73 20.40
C LYS A 186 16.45 -3.02 19.86
N GLY A 187 16.07 -3.31 18.62
CA GLY A 187 15.02 -2.61 17.91
C GLY A 187 13.64 -2.83 18.52
N ARG A 188 12.89 -1.76 18.61
CA ARG A 188 11.47 -1.76 18.92
C ARG A 188 10.68 -1.36 17.66
N ASP A 189 9.43 -1.81 17.55
CA ASP A 189 8.62 -1.54 16.36
C ASP A 189 8.50 -0.04 16.09
N GLU A 190 8.24 0.74 17.13
CA GLU A 190 8.05 2.19 17.06
C GLU A 190 9.29 2.99 16.65
N ASP A 191 10.47 2.40 16.73
CA ASP A 191 11.73 3.05 16.31
C ASP A 191 11.99 2.88 14.81
N HIS A 192 11.47 1.80 14.21
CA HIS A 192 11.62 1.49 12.78
C HIS A 192 10.65 2.27 11.90
N THR A 193 11.01 2.45 10.63
CA THR A 193 10.22 3.20 9.65
C THR A 193 8.78 2.68 9.55
N ASP A 194 8.59 1.38 9.39
CA ASP A 194 7.25 0.81 9.25
C ASP A 194 6.42 0.87 10.55
N GLY A 195 7.06 0.81 11.71
CA GLY A 195 6.40 1.06 12.98
C GLY A 195 5.91 2.50 13.11
N LYS A 196 6.72 3.46 12.65
CA LYS A 196 6.30 4.87 12.58
C LYS A 196 5.19 5.09 11.55
N VAL A 197 5.22 4.39 10.40
CA VAL A 197 4.12 4.40 9.44
C VAL A 197 2.82 3.94 10.09
N ALA A 198 2.85 2.85 10.85
CA ALA A 198 1.68 2.35 11.56
C ALA A 198 1.17 3.35 12.61
N THR A 199 2.07 3.95 13.40
CA THR A 199 1.72 4.96 14.42
C THR A 199 1.03 6.18 13.80
N GLU A 200 1.58 6.71 12.71
CA GLU A 200 1.00 7.86 12.02
C GLU A 200 -0.33 7.52 11.32
N ALA A 201 -0.46 6.31 10.79
CA ALA A 201 -1.72 5.84 10.24
C ALA A 201 -2.83 5.79 11.30
N ILE A 202 -2.52 5.27 12.50
CA ILE A 202 -3.46 5.24 13.64
C ILE A 202 -3.84 6.66 14.04
N ARG A 203 -2.88 7.57 14.18
CA ARG A 203 -3.12 8.99 14.49
C ARG A 203 -4.10 9.64 13.49
N LEU A 204 -3.92 9.38 12.19
CA LEU A 204 -4.82 9.91 11.15
C LEU A 204 -6.21 9.29 11.19
N LEU A 205 -6.32 7.98 11.46
CA LEU A 205 -7.61 7.30 11.63
C LEU A 205 -8.40 7.90 12.80
N GLU A 206 -7.74 8.14 13.94
CA GLU A 206 -8.36 8.76 15.11
C GLU A 206 -8.77 10.22 14.85
N LYS A 207 -7.90 10.99 14.18
CA LYS A 207 -8.15 12.40 13.86
C LYS A 207 -9.35 12.59 12.93
N HIS A 208 -9.53 11.68 11.95
CA HIS A 208 -10.53 11.82 10.89
C HIS A 208 -11.73 10.86 10.99
N GLN A 209 -11.92 10.21 12.15
CA GLN A 209 -13.02 9.26 12.36
C GLN A 209 -14.43 9.85 12.17
N GLY A 210 -14.57 11.18 12.22
CA GLY A 210 -15.85 11.90 12.11
C GLY A 210 -16.22 12.35 10.69
N GLU A 211 -15.39 12.07 9.69
CA GLU A 211 -15.60 12.45 8.29
C GLU A 211 -15.23 11.32 7.33
N PRO A 212 -15.79 11.28 6.11
CA PRO A 212 -15.39 10.28 5.13
C PRO A 212 -13.93 10.49 4.72
N PHE A 213 -13.13 9.44 4.79
CA PHE A 213 -11.72 9.49 4.43
C PHE A 213 -11.30 8.39 3.45
N PHE A 214 -10.27 8.69 2.67
CA PHE A 214 -9.42 7.77 1.94
C PHE A 214 -8.01 7.85 2.52
N LEU A 215 -7.62 6.88 3.34
CA LEU A 215 -6.29 6.81 3.92
C LEU A 215 -5.47 5.71 3.24
N ALA A 216 -4.37 6.09 2.61
CA ALA A 216 -3.39 5.18 2.03
C ALA A 216 -2.19 5.00 2.97
N VAL A 217 -1.87 3.75 3.30
CA VAL A 217 -0.77 3.38 4.20
C VAL A 217 0.18 2.47 3.43
N GLY A 218 1.43 2.91 3.25
CA GLY A 218 2.43 2.20 2.49
C GLY A 218 3.61 1.74 3.36
N PHE A 219 3.71 0.43 3.56
CA PHE A 219 4.83 -0.20 4.25
C PHE A 219 5.98 -0.49 3.29
N TYR A 220 7.20 -0.38 3.79
CA TYR A 220 8.42 -0.57 3.01
C TYR A 220 8.88 -2.03 2.98
N ARG A 221 8.73 -2.76 4.10
CA ARG A 221 9.15 -4.15 4.16
C ARG A 221 8.04 -5.07 3.66
N PRO A 222 8.41 -6.18 2.97
CA PRO A 222 9.72 -6.82 2.87
C PRO A 222 10.65 -6.38 1.72
N HIS A 223 10.51 -5.19 1.12
CA HIS A 223 11.52 -4.69 0.18
C HIS A 223 12.92 -4.59 0.83
N THR A 224 13.97 -4.91 0.08
CA THR A 224 15.36 -4.83 0.56
C THR A 224 15.76 -3.40 0.97
N PRO A 225 16.67 -3.24 1.92
CA PRO A 225 17.28 -4.23 2.81
C PRO A 225 16.25 -4.85 3.77
N TYR A 226 16.40 -6.14 4.10
CA TYR A 226 15.53 -6.83 5.06
C TYR A 226 15.94 -6.45 6.48
N VAL A 227 15.40 -5.36 6.99
CA VAL A 227 15.69 -4.83 8.33
C VAL A 227 14.46 -4.91 9.20
N ALA A 228 14.58 -5.56 10.34
CA ALA A 228 13.51 -5.64 11.33
C ALA A 228 14.07 -5.87 12.74
N PRO A 229 13.30 -5.57 13.81
CA PRO A 229 13.62 -6.00 15.16
C PRO A 229 13.86 -7.52 15.24
N LYS A 230 14.88 -7.92 16.00
CA LYS A 230 15.31 -9.32 16.13
C LYS A 230 14.18 -10.29 16.47
N LYS A 231 13.21 -9.88 17.26
CA LYS A 231 12.05 -10.71 17.64
C LYS A 231 11.28 -11.31 16.43
N TYR A 232 11.31 -10.65 15.27
CA TYR A 232 10.69 -11.18 14.05
C TYR A 232 11.57 -12.23 13.37
N PHE A 233 12.89 -12.06 13.37
CA PHE A 233 13.82 -13.08 12.89
C PHE A 233 13.75 -14.34 13.76
N ASP A 234 13.63 -14.18 15.08
CA ASP A 234 13.55 -15.31 16.03
C ASP A 234 12.31 -16.20 15.82
N LEU A 235 11.29 -15.72 15.10
CA LEU A 235 10.13 -16.53 14.72
C LEU A 235 10.50 -17.63 13.68
N TYR A 236 11.64 -17.47 12.99
CA TYR A 236 12.05 -18.28 11.84
C TYR A 236 13.49 -18.80 12.04
N PRO A 237 13.71 -19.78 12.92
CA PRO A 237 15.02 -20.40 13.10
C PRO A 237 15.50 -21.02 11.78
N LEU A 238 16.75 -20.77 11.40
CA LEU A 238 17.29 -21.18 10.08
C LEU A 238 17.18 -22.68 9.84
N GLU A 239 17.32 -23.49 10.88
CA GLU A 239 17.22 -24.96 10.82
C GLU A 239 15.78 -25.45 10.49
N LYS A 240 14.79 -24.58 10.53
CA LYS A 240 13.38 -24.88 10.18
C LYS A 240 12.97 -24.32 8.81
N ILE A 241 13.90 -23.70 8.11
CA ILE A 241 13.62 -23.13 6.80
C ILE A 241 14.09 -24.10 5.72
N ASP A 242 13.13 -24.71 5.04
CA ASP A 242 13.43 -25.55 3.88
C ASP A 242 13.77 -24.68 2.68
N ILE A 243 14.94 -24.88 2.10
CA ILE A 243 15.34 -24.24 0.85
C ILE A 243 14.64 -24.97 -0.29
N PRO A 244 13.81 -24.30 -1.11
CA PRO A 244 13.14 -24.96 -2.24
C PRO A 244 14.16 -25.58 -3.19
N SER A 245 13.97 -26.83 -3.56
CA SER A 245 14.79 -27.48 -4.57
C SER A 245 14.39 -26.98 -5.97
N ILE A 246 15.38 -26.62 -6.76
CA ILE A 246 15.17 -26.29 -8.18
C ILE A 246 15.22 -27.61 -8.98
N PRO A 247 14.16 -28.00 -9.69
CA PRO A 247 14.17 -29.21 -10.50
C PRO A 247 15.28 -29.18 -11.57
N ALA A 248 15.92 -30.33 -11.79
CA ALA A 248 16.96 -30.41 -12.83
C ALA A 248 16.43 -29.98 -14.20
N GLY A 249 17.13 -29.08 -14.85
CA GLY A 249 16.74 -28.54 -16.17
C GLY A 249 15.64 -27.46 -16.12
N TYR A 250 15.28 -26.97 -14.93
CA TYR A 250 14.27 -25.89 -14.78
C TYR A 250 14.62 -24.65 -15.62
N GLU A 251 15.89 -24.30 -15.69
CA GLU A 251 16.38 -23.16 -16.48
C GLU A 251 16.02 -23.28 -17.97
N LYS A 252 15.84 -24.50 -18.50
CA LYS A 252 15.40 -24.72 -19.90
C LYS A 252 13.94 -24.39 -20.14
N THR A 253 13.14 -24.31 -19.06
CA THR A 253 11.71 -23.95 -19.14
C THR A 253 11.48 -22.43 -18.99
N VAL A 254 12.51 -21.69 -18.58
CA VAL A 254 12.43 -20.24 -18.37
C VAL A 254 12.75 -19.50 -19.66
N PRO A 255 11.94 -18.51 -20.08
CA PRO A 255 12.24 -17.71 -21.26
C PRO A 255 13.63 -17.04 -21.17
N ALA A 256 14.34 -16.98 -22.27
CA ALA A 256 15.71 -16.45 -22.33
C ALA A 256 15.84 -15.02 -21.79
N GLY A 257 14.83 -14.17 -22.03
CA GLY A 257 14.78 -12.81 -21.50
C GLY A 257 14.71 -12.76 -19.97
N ALA A 258 13.99 -13.69 -19.33
CA ALA A 258 13.93 -13.78 -17.88
C ALA A 258 15.27 -14.30 -17.29
N LEU A 259 15.91 -15.27 -17.95
CA LEU A 259 17.23 -15.76 -17.54
C LEU A 259 18.32 -14.68 -17.66
N SER A 260 18.27 -13.84 -18.71
CA SER A 260 19.25 -12.77 -18.88
C SER A 260 19.13 -11.68 -17.81
N ALA A 261 17.94 -11.43 -17.32
CA ALA A 261 17.68 -10.44 -16.26
C ALA A 261 18.20 -10.89 -14.87
N THR A 262 18.40 -12.19 -14.67
CA THR A 262 18.85 -12.76 -13.36
C THR A 262 20.35 -13.05 -13.30
N LYS A 263 21.06 -12.91 -14.41
CA LYS A 263 22.52 -13.09 -14.41
C LYS A 263 23.19 -11.91 -13.70
N PRO A 264 24.14 -12.18 -12.79
CA PRO A 264 24.90 -11.14 -12.09
C PRO A 264 25.76 -10.30 -13.03
#